data_74dc199646f3fcb43d087249536da892
#
_entry.id   74dc199646f3fcb43d087249536da892
#
_cell.length_a   1.000
_cell.length_b   1.000
_cell.length_c   1.000
_cell.angle_alpha   90.00
_cell.angle_beta   90.00
_cell.angle_gamma   90.00
#
_symmetry.space_group_name_H-M   'P 1'
#
loop_
_entity.id
_entity.type
_entity.pdbx_description
1 polymer ?
#
loop_
_entity_poly.entity_id
_entity_poly.type
_entity_poly.pdbx_seq_one_letter_code
_entity_poly.pdbx_strand_id
1 'polypeptide(L)'
;MNTESKRKRRANARPWVLVMALLVVGLAYSVVVPPSSSAETEMTQQIEEGKAIFDVSCSSCHGLNGEGLSAGPSLIGVGAASVDFQMGTGRMPASRGEAQIPAREVIYSQEQIDAVSAYVASFGPGPDIPKSSQYEPEGLNAEQIARGGALFRANCSACHGIVGGGGAMPEGKHAPALGDTENVHIYEAVRT
;
A
#
# COMPACT_ATOMS: atom_id res chain seq x y z
N MET A 1 -45.19 -26.16 -56.65
CA MET A 1 -43.74 -26.35 -56.31
C MET A 1 -43.15 -25.02 -55.89
N ASN A 2 -43.05 -24.69 -54.63
CA ASN A 2 -42.10 -23.62 -54.16
C ASN A 2 -42.21 -23.20 -52.69
N THR A 3 -43.07 -23.83 -51.89
CA THR A 3 -43.23 -23.44 -50.49
C THR A 3 -42.26 -24.13 -49.52
N GLU A 4 -41.89 -25.38 -49.81
CA GLU A 4 -40.89 -26.12 -48.98
C GLU A 4 -39.46 -25.63 -49.14
N SER A 5 -39.07 -25.20 -50.34
CA SER A 5 -37.73 -24.64 -50.59
C SER A 5 -37.49 -23.31 -49.84
N LYS A 6 -38.53 -22.45 -49.78
CA LYS A 6 -38.45 -21.18 -49.03
C LYS A 6 -38.42 -21.42 -47.52
N ARG A 7 -39.09 -22.46 -47.01
CA ARG A 7 -39.10 -22.79 -45.59
C ARG A 7 -37.76 -23.35 -45.10
N LYS A 8 -37.14 -24.23 -45.92
CA LYS A 8 -35.79 -24.77 -45.62
C LYS A 8 -34.71 -23.67 -45.63
N ARG A 9 -34.77 -22.71 -46.58
CA ARG A 9 -33.80 -21.57 -46.59
C ARG A 9 -33.97 -20.68 -45.43
N ARG A 10 -35.19 -20.42 -44.92
CA ARG A 10 -35.45 -19.61 -43.69
C ARG A 10 -35.02 -20.35 -42.42
N ALA A 11 -35.11 -21.67 -42.34
CA ALA A 11 -34.67 -22.45 -41.19
C ALA A 11 -33.16 -22.43 -41.04
N ASN A 12 -32.40 -22.44 -42.16
CA ASN A 12 -30.94 -22.41 -42.14
C ASN A 12 -30.36 -21.00 -41.93
N ALA A 13 -31.14 -19.95 -42.17
CA ALA A 13 -30.68 -18.57 -41.93
C ALA A 13 -30.78 -18.15 -40.45
N ARG A 14 -31.62 -18.82 -39.66
CA ARG A 14 -31.84 -18.47 -38.21
C ARG A 14 -30.56 -18.57 -37.38
N PRO A 15 -29.75 -19.61 -37.43
CA PRO A 15 -28.50 -19.65 -36.64
C PRO A 15 -27.53 -18.59 -37.08
N TRP A 16 -27.41 -18.27 -38.36
CA TRP A 16 -26.53 -17.19 -38.84
C TRP A 16 -27.00 -15.79 -38.40
N VAL A 17 -28.29 -15.55 -38.36
CA VAL A 17 -28.85 -14.27 -37.84
C VAL A 17 -28.50 -14.11 -36.34
N LEU A 18 -28.59 -15.18 -35.56
CA LEU A 18 -28.21 -15.16 -34.14
C LEU A 18 -26.69 -14.90 -33.97
N VAL A 19 -25.85 -15.57 -34.77
CA VAL A 19 -24.41 -15.37 -34.75
C VAL A 19 -24.05 -13.93 -35.11
N MET A 20 -24.65 -13.38 -36.16
CA MET A 20 -24.43 -12.00 -36.57
C MET A 20 -24.94 -11.01 -35.50
N ALA A 21 -26.08 -11.27 -34.88
CA ALA A 21 -26.58 -10.43 -33.79
C ALA A 21 -25.64 -10.45 -32.57
N LEU A 22 -25.11 -11.62 -32.20
CA LEU A 22 -24.11 -11.73 -31.10
C LEU A 22 -22.82 -11.00 -31.43
N LEU A 23 -22.33 -11.09 -32.69
CA LEU A 23 -21.14 -10.37 -33.13
C LEU A 23 -21.34 -8.85 -33.10
N VAL A 24 -22.50 -8.36 -33.52
CA VAL A 24 -22.84 -6.93 -33.47
C VAL A 24 -22.92 -6.45 -32.02
N VAL A 25 -23.58 -7.21 -31.13
CA VAL A 25 -23.64 -6.90 -29.71
C VAL A 25 -22.26 -6.94 -29.07
N GLY A 26 -21.45 -7.94 -29.38
CA GLY A 26 -20.07 -8.06 -28.89
C GLY A 26 -19.18 -6.89 -29.34
N LEU A 27 -19.28 -6.50 -30.61
CA LEU A 27 -18.58 -5.32 -31.14
C LEU A 27 -19.06 -4.02 -30.49
N ALA A 28 -20.38 -3.85 -30.33
CA ALA A 28 -20.94 -2.68 -29.66
C ALA A 28 -20.47 -2.61 -28.19
N TYR A 29 -20.45 -3.75 -27.50
CA TYR A 29 -19.97 -3.85 -26.12
C TYR A 29 -18.48 -3.46 -26.02
N SER A 30 -17.62 -3.95 -26.94
CA SER A 30 -16.18 -3.65 -26.92
C SER A 30 -15.84 -2.18 -27.22
N VAL A 31 -16.75 -1.43 -27.85
CA VAL A 31 -16.59 0.01 -28.11
C VAL A 31 -17.10 0.86 -26.94
N VAL A 32 -18.14 0.39 -26.24
CA VAL A 32 -18.79 1.13 -25.13
C VAL A 32 -18.11 0.88 -23.79
N VAL A 33 -17.55 -0.32 -23.57
CA VAL A 33 -16.81 -0.66 -22.35
C VAL A 33 -15.33 -0.43 -22.61
N PRO A 34 -14.70 0.61 -22.03
CA PRO A 34 -13.28 0.78 -22.15
C PRO A 34 -12.56 -0.45 -21.58
N PRO A 35 -11.50 -0.96 -22.21
CA PRO A 35 -10.68 -2.00 -21.61
C PRO A 35 -10.15 -1.45 -20.27
N SER A 36 -10.33 -2.23 -19.20
CA SER A 36 -9.68 -1.95 -17.91
C SER A 36 -8.20 -1.75 -18.19
N SER A 37 -7.63 -0.61 -17.77
CA SER A 37 -6.19 -0.40 -17.97
C SER A 37 -5.44 -1.47 -17.19
N SER A 38 -4.31 -1.93 -17.72
CA SER A 38 -3.46 -2.92 -17.02
C SER A 38 -3.17 -2.45 -15.58
N ALA A 39 -2.95 -1.15 -15.40
CA ALA A 39 -2.71 -0.53 -14.11
C ALA A 39 -3.88 -0.67 -13.12
N GLU A 40 -5.14 -0.56 -13.57
CA GLU A 40 -6.31 -0.77 -12.69
C GLU A 40 -6.44 -2.24 -12.27
N THR A 41 -6.12 -3.16 -13.18
CA THR A 41 -6.14 -4.58 -12.88
C THR A 41 -5.03 -4.95 -11.90
N GLU A 42 -3.82 -4.43 -12.10
CA GLU A 42 -2.67 -4.63 -11.21
C GLU A 42 -2.95 -4.07 -9.80
N MET A 43 -3.49 -2.85 -9.71
CA MET A 43 -3.86 -2.23 -8.44
C MET A 43 -4.93 -3.06 -7.70
N THR A 44 -5.94 -3.53 -8.41
CA THR A 44 -7.00 -4.37 -7.80
C THR A 44 -6.42 -5.67 -7.25
N GLN A 45 -5.55 -6.32 -8.02
CA GLN A 45 -4.89 -7.56 -7.61
C GLN A 45 -3.97 -7.34 -6.40
N GLN A 46 -3.23 -6.24 -6.38
CA GLN A 46 -2.38 -5.85 -5.25
C GLN A 46 -3.19 -5.64 -3.98
N ILE A 47 -4.33 -4.96 -4.06
CA ILE A 47 -5.24 -4.74 -2.93
C ILE A 47 -5.83 -6.07 -2.41
N GLU A 48 -6.20 -6.99 -3.30
CA GLU A 48 -6.71 -8.31 -2.90
C GLU A 48 -5.64 -9.16 -2.20
N GLU A 49 -4.41 -9.13 -2.67
CA GLU A 49 -3.27 -9.79 -2.01
C GLU A 49 -3.01 -9.17 -0.63
N GLY A 50 -2.98 -7.85 -0.55
CA GLY A 50 -2.82 -7.12 0.70
C GLY A 50 -3.92 -7.46 1.71
N LYS A 51 -5.17 -7.56 1.24
CA LYS A 51 -6.30 -8.00 2.06
C LYS A 51 -6.09 -9.41 2.62
N ALA A 52 -5.64 -10.35 1.81
CA ALA A 52 -5.42 -11.73 2.25
C ALA A 52 -4.36 -11.81 3.37
N ILE A 53 -3.29 -11.04 3.26
CA ILE A 53 -2.26 -10.94 4.31
C ILE A 53 -2.83 -10.25 5.55
N PHE A 54 -3.56 -9.15 5.39
CA PHE A 54 -4.15 -8.39 6.47
C PHE A 54 -5.14 -9.22 7.30
N ASP A 55 -6.01 -9.97 6.66
CA ASP A 55 -7.02 -10.81 7.31
C ASP A 55 -6.39 -11.85 8.24
N VAL A 56 -5.21 -12.36 7.89
CA VAL A 56 -4.51 -13.39 8.69
C VAL A 56 -3.62 -12.78 9.78
N SER A 57 -2.94 -11.66 9.48
CA SER A 57 -1.83 -11.18 10.31
C SER A 57 -2.12 -9.89 11.07
N CYS A 58 -3.16 -9.14 10.70
CA CYS A 58 -3.41 -7.79 11.21
C CYS A 58 -4.80 -7.64 11.85
N SER A 59 -5.81 -8.30 11.28
CA SER A 59 -7.22 -8.11 11.64
C SER A 59 -7.55 -8.43 13.09
N SER A 60 -6.82 -9.37 13.71
CA SER A 60 -7.02 -9.74 15.12
C SER A 60 -6.79 -8.57 16.10
N CYS A 61 -5.96 -7.60 15.74
CA CYS A 61 -5.69 -6.42 16.54
C CYS A 61 -6.36 -5.16 15.97
N HIS A 62 -6.40 -5.02 14.65
CA HIS A 62 -6.86 -3.81 13.98
C HIS A 62 -8.31 -3.85 13.47
N GLY A 63 -9.00 -5.00 13.63
CA GLY A 63 -10.34 -5.20 13.08
C GLY A 63 -10.33 -5.60 11.61
N LEU A 64 -11.41 -6.22 11.13
CA LEU A 64 -11.51 -6.73 9.76
C LEU A 64 -11.51 -5.62 8.68
N ASN A 65 -11.93 -4.42 9.05
CA ASN A 65 -11.97 -3.24 8.17
C ASN A 65 -11.01 -2.14 8.65
N GLY A 66 -10.03 -2.48 9.48
CA GLY A 66 -9.09 -1.52 10.03
C GLY A 66 -9.67 -0.53 11.04
N GLU A 67 -10.86 -0.82 11.59
CA GLU A 67 -11.57 0.05 12.54
C GLU A 67 -10.87 0.18 13.90
N GLY A 68 -9.95 -0.72 14.21
CA GLY A 68 -9.28 -0.82 15.50
C GLY A 68 -10.06 -1.64 16.51
N LEU A 69 -9.33 -2.26 17.44
CA LEU A 69 -9.87 -3.03 18.56
C LEU A 69 -9.12 -2.64 19.85
N SER A 70 -9.44 -3.30 20.96
CA SER A 70 -8.74 -3.08 22.23
C SER A 70 -7.23 -3.40 22.17
N ALA A 71 -6.81 -4.24 21.23
CA ALA A 71 -5.42 -4.69 21.05
C ALA A 71 -4.61 -3.86 20.03
N GLY A 72 -5.28 -3.06 19.19
CA GLY A 72 -4.62 -2.23 18.18
C GLY A 72 -5.46 -1.04 17.75
N PRO A 73 -4.83 0.08 17.37
CA PRO A 73 -5.52 1.29 16.94
C PRO A 73 -6.25 1.11 15.61
N SER A 74 -7.14 2.05 15.29
CA SER A 74 -7.72 2.17 13.94
C SER A 74 -6.64 2.48 12.92
N LEU A 75 -6.77 1.88 11.75
CA LEU A 75 -5.93 2.13 10.58
C LEU A 75 -6.62 3.01 9.52
N ILE A 76 -7.82 3.48 9.81
CA ILE A 76 -8.57 4.37 8.89
C ILE A 76 -7.84 5.71 8.82
N GLY A 77 -7.38 6.06 7.61
CA GLY A 77 -6.69 7.32 7.36
C GLY A 77 -5.20 7.36 7.75
N VAL A 78 -4.60 6.25 8.18
CA VAL A 78 -3.15 6.22 8.48
C VAL A 78 -2.27 6.26 7.22
N GLY A 79 -2.80 5.83 6.08
CA GLY A 79 -2.10 5.85 4.79
C GLY A 79 -1.08 4.74 4.58
N ALA A 80 -0.62 4.63 3.34
CA ALA A 80 0.34 3.60 2.91
C ALA A 80 1.72 3.75 3.59
N ALA A 81 2.22 4.97 3.73
CA ALA A 81 3.53 5.24 4.33
C ALA A 81 3.66 4.75 5.77
N SER A 82 2.57 4.82 6.57
CA SER A 82 2.57 4.29 7.93
C SER A 82 2.74 2.78 7.95
N VAL A 83 2.12 2.08 7.00
CA VAL A 83 2.20 0.62 6.89
C VAL A 83 3.58 0.21 6.42
N ASP A 84 4.12 0.87 5.37
CA ASP A 84 5.47 0.63 4.87
C ASP A 84 6.50 0.79 5.99
N PHE A 85 6.46 1.91 6.71
CA PHE A 85 7.32 2.13 7.87
C PHE A 85 7.20 1.03 8.93
N GLN A 86 5.98 0.69 9.35
CA GLN A 86 5.78 -0.24 10.46
C GLN A 86 6.18 -1.68 10.09
N MET A 87 5.83 -2.11 8.88
CA MET A 87 6.18 -3.45 8.40
C MET A 87 7.63 -3.53 7.90
N GLY A 88 8.11 -2.53 7.16
CA GLY A 88 9.47 -2.45 6.63
C GLY A 88 10.54 -2.31 7.70
N THR A 89 10.17 -1.84 8.90
CA THR A 89 11.07 -1.82 10.07
C THR A 89 10.85 -2.98 11.05
N GLY A 90 10.00 -3.96 10.70
CA GLY A 90 9.71 -5.13 11.51
C GLY A 90 8.98 -4.84 12.82
N ARG A 91 8.33 -3.67 12.95
CA ARG A 91 7.50 -3.34 14.10
C ARG A 91 6.14 -4.03 14.03
N MET A 92 5.61 -4.18 12.83
CA MET A 92 4.37 -4.93 12.59
C MET A 92 4.65 -6.16 11.70
N PRO A 93 3.93 -7.25 11.95
CA PRO A 93 2.92 -7.46 13.00
C PRO A 93 3.55 -7.61 14.40
N ALA A 94 2.94 -6.95 15.39
CA ALA A 94 3.36 -7.06 16.77
C ALA A 94 2.72 -8.29 17.45
N SER A 95 3.42 -8.89 18.42
CA SER A 95 2.88 -10.00 19.20
C SER A 95 1.89 -9.57 20.26
N ARG A 96 1.94 -8.29 20.67
CA ARG A 96 1.03 -7.64 21.63
C ARG A 96 1.09 -6.13 21.48
N GLY A 97 0.04 -5.44 21.93
CA GLY A 97 0.03 -3.98 22.01
C GLY A 97 0.98 -3.48 23.12
N GLU A 98 1.90 -2.59 22.75
CA GLU A 98 2.84 -1.92 23.66
C GLU A 98 2.90 -0.43 23.32
N ALA A 99 3.29 0.40 24.30
CA ALA A 99 3.46 1.83 24.08
C ALA A 99 4.60 2.16 23.08
N GLN A 100 5.55 1.25 22.92
CA GLN A 100 6.60 1.29 21.91
C GLN A 100 6.86 -0.13 21.41
N ILE A 101 6.52 -0.38 20.15
CA ILE A 101 6.80 -1.64 19.48
C ILE A 101 8.26 -1.64 19.02
N PRO A 102 9.12 -2.56 19.50
CA PRO A 102 10.51 -2.63 19.07
C PRO A 102 10.61 -3.10 17.61
N ALA A 103 11.60 -2.59 16.88
CA ALA A 103 11.97 -3.13 15.59
C ALA A 103 12.48 -4.56 15.72
N ARG A 104 12.13 -5.41 14.76
CA ARG A 104 12.51 -6.83 14.65
C ARG A 104 12.93 -7.14 13.23
N GLU A 105 13.29 -8.38 12.98
CA GLU A 105 13.49 -8.86 11.61
C GLU A 105 12.22 -8.70 10.79
N VAL A 106 12.37 -8.17 9.58
CA VAL A 106 11.27 -8.01 8.62
C VAL A 106 10.92 -9.38 8.05
N ILE A 107 9.69 -9.81 8.19
CA ILE A 107 9.23 -11.16 7.81
C ILE A 107 8.47 -11.20 6.49
N TYR A 108 8.14 -10.05 5.92
CA TYR A 108 7.45 -9.90 4.64
C TYR A 108 8.38 -9.36 3.57
N SER A 109 8.19 -9.79 2.32
CA SER A 109 8.88 -9.16 1.19
C SER A 109 8.34 -7.75 0.94
N GLN A 110 9.09 -6.92 0.20
CA GLN A 110 8.63 -5.57 -0.13
C GLN A 110 7.32 -5.58 -0.92
N GLU A 111 7.14 -6.53 -1.85
CA GLU A 111 5.91 -6.68 -2.61
C GLU A 111 4.70 -6.98 -1.70
N GLN A 112 4.90 -7.77 -0.65
CA GLN A 112 3.86 -8.05 0.34
C GLN A 112 3.55 -6.83 1.21
N ILE A 113 4.57 -6.07 1.59
CA ILE A 113 4.42 -4.81 2.33
C ILE A 113 3.66 -3.79 1.47
N ASP A 114 4.02 -3.66 0.20
CA ASP A 114 3.35 -2.79 -0.77
C ASP A 114 1.87 -3.18 -0.94
N ALA A 115 1.59 -4.48 -0.99
CA ALA A 115 0.22 -4.99 -1.10
C ALA A 115 -0.62 -4.63 0.15
N VAL A 116 -0.10 -4.85 1.35
CA VAL A 116 -0.78 -4.48 2.60
C VAL A 116 -0.93 -2.97 2.70
N SER A 117 0.07 -2.20 2.28
CA SER A 117 0.04 -0.74 2.24
C SER A 117 -1.07 -0.22 1.32
N ALA A 118 -1.21 -0.81 0.12
CA ALA A 118 -2.28 -0.48 -0.82
C ALA A 118 -3.67 -0.83 -0.25
N TYR A 119 -3.81 -1.97 0.41
CA TYR A 119 -5.07 -2.37 1.05
C TYR A 119 -5.46 -1.42 2.19
N VAL A 120 -4.54 -1.09 3.09
CA VAL A 120 -4.81 -0.17 4.21
C VAL A 120 -5.07 1.25 3.70
N ALA A 121 -4.38 1.70 2.66
CA ALA A 121 -4.67 2.99 2.02
C ALA A 121 -6.10 3.08 1.47
N SER A 122 -6.73 1.94 1.13
CA SER A 122 -8.12 1.91 0.69
C SER A 122 -9.14 2.21 1.80
N PHE A 123 -8.74 2.19 3.07
CA PHE A 123 -9.63 2.50 4.21
C PHE A 123 -9.91 4.00 4.37
N GLY A 124 -9.10 4.87 3.75
CA GLY A 124 -9.30 6.31 3.81
C GLY A 124 -8.04 7.09 3.43
N PRO A 125 -8.18 8.40 3.20
CA PRO A 125 -7.06 9.23 2.78
C PRO A 125 -6.00 9.34 3.88
N GLY A 126 -4.73 9.17 3.49
CA GLY A 126 -3.57 9.27 4.38
C GLY A 126 -2.29 9.47 3.56
N PRO A 127 -1.12 9.59 4.21
CA PRO A 127 0.15 9.76 3.52
C PRO A 127 0.48 8.58 2.59
N ASP A 128 0.87 8.90 1.36
CA ASP A 128 1.41 7.92 0.42
C ASP A 128 2.87 7.60 0.72
N ILE A 129 3.33 6.41 0.30
CA ILE A 129 4.76 6.04 0.33
C ILE A 129 5.55 7.10 -0.46
N PRO A 130 6.60 7.69 0.12
CA PRO A 130 7.32 8.76 -0.52
C PRO A 130 8.12 8.27 -1.74
N LYS A 131 8.23 9.12 -2.75
CA LYS A 131 9.11 8.86 -3.90
C LYS A 131 10.56 9.07 -3.49
N SER A 132 11.49 8.30 -4.09
CA SER A 132 12.94 8.40 -3.80
C SER A 132 13.49 9.83 -3.88
N SER A 133 12.99 10.63 -4.81
CA SER A 133 13.36 12.06 -4.95
C SER A 133 13.01 12.94 -3.74
N GLN A 134 12.22 12.44 -2.79
CA GLN A 134 11.80 13.19 -1.60
C GLN A 134 12.71 12.92 -0.38
N TYR A 135 13.40 11.79 -0.34
CA TYR A 135 14.19 11.37 0.81
C TYR A 135 15.65 11.01 0.49
N GLU A 136 15.99 10.78 -0.78
CA GLU A 136 17.37 10.50 -1.16
C GLU A 136 18.24 11.77 -1.13
N PRO A 137 19.46 11.68 -0.59
CA PRO A 137 20.35 12.83 -0.40
C PRO A 137 21.05 13.29 -1.69
N GLU A 138 20.90 12.55 -2.79
CA GLU A 138 21.55 12.87 -4.06
C GLU A 138 21.15 14.26 -4.56
N GLY A 139 22.18 15.04 -4.91
CA GLY A 139 21.99 16.39 -5.42
C GLY A 139 21.82 17.49 -4.37
N LEU A 140 21.90 17.16 -3.07
CA LEU A 140 21.91 18.17 -2.03
C LEU A 140 23.22 18.97 -2.05
N ASN A 141 23.08 20.30 -1.98
CA ASN A 141 24.23 21.19 -1.85
C ASN A 141 24.66 21.35 -0.37
N ALA A 142 25.83 21.97 -0.14
CA ALA A 142 26.39 22.14 1.18
C ALA A 142 25.49 22.95 2.14
N GLU A 143 24.74 23.92 1.63
CA GLU A 143 23.80 24.73 2.42
C GLU A 143 22.61 23.89 2.90
N GLN A 144 22.05 23.06 2.02
CA GLN A 144 20.95 22.15 2.35
C GLN A 144 21.39 21.10 3.39
N ILE A 145 22.58 20.55 3.26
CA ILE A 145 23.15 19.60 4.24
C ILE A 145 23.36 20.31 5.58
N ALA A 146 23.94 21.51 5.59
CA ALA A 146 24.12 22.29 6.82
C ALA A 146 22.80 22.62 7.51
N ARG A 147 21.77 22.96 6.72
CA ARG A 147 20.40 23.20 7.23
C ARG A 147 19.79 21.93 7.81
N GLY A 148 19.93 20.78 7.14
CA GLY A 148 19.50 19.48 7.65
C GLY A 148 20.14 19.16 9.00
N GLY A 149 21.44 19.35 9.11
CA GLY A 149 22.17 19.19 10.38
C GLY A 149 21.70 20.15 11.48
N ALA A 150 21.35 21.38 11.14
CA ALA A 150 20.78 22.34 12.11
C ALA A 150 19.40 21.89 12.60
N LEU A 151 18.52 21.44 11.68
CA LEU A 151 17.19 20.91 12.01
C LEU A 151 17.28 19.65 12.88
N PHE A 152 18.21 18.73 12.56
CA PHE A 152 18.45 17.53 13.35
C PHE A 152 18.86 17.88 14.79
N ARG A 153 19.81 18.78 14.96
CA ARG A 153 20.26 19.23 16.29
C ARG A 153 19.15 19.91 17.10
N ALA A 154 18.29 20.67 16.43
CA ALA A 154 17.21 21.38 17.09
C ALA A 154 16.04 20.48 17.51
N ASN A 155 15.74 19.44 16.71
CA ASN A 155 14.48 18.68 16.85
C ASN A 155 14.67 17.21 17.22
N CYS A 156 15.76 16.58 16.83
CA CYS A 156 15.93 15.11 16.86
C CYS A 156 17.01 14.66 17.86
N SER A 157 18.09 15.45 17.99
CA SER A 157 19.29 15.03 18.73
C SER A 157 19.06 14.83 20.23
N ALA A 158 18.04 15.47 20.82
CA ALA A 158 17.71 15.30 22.23
C ALA A 158 17.32 13.85 22.57
N CYS A 159 16.68 13.16 21.65
CA CYS A 159 16.28 11.76 21.80
C CYS A 159 17.25 10.81 21.08
N HIS A 160 17.62 11.12 19.83
CA HIS A 160 18.45 10.25 19.01
C HIS A 160 19.97 10.41 19.22
N GLY A 161 20.40 11.31 20.09
CA GLY A 161 21.82 11.63 20.30
C GLY A 161 22.38 12.53 19.22
N ILE A 162 23.49 13.23 19.53
CA ILE A 162 24.03 14.27 18.64
C ILE A 162 24.57 13.73 17.31
N VAL A 163 24.90 12.44 17.27
CA VAL A 163 25.39 11.71 16.08
C VAL A 163 24.35 10.68 15.57
N GLY A 164 23.12 10.72 16.06
CA GLY A 164 22.08 9.78 15.65
C GLY A 164 22.27 8.36 16.21
N GLY A 165 23.04 8.17 17.27
CA GLY A 165 23.32 6.85 17.86
C GLY A 165 22.19 6.26 18.72
N GLY A 166 21.07 6.98 18.84
CA GLY A 166 19.97 6.58 19.70
C GLY A 166 20.22 6.87 21.18
N GLY A 167 19.29 6.51 22.05
CA GLY A 167 19.41 6.70 23.49
C GLY A 167 18.21 6.28 24.29
N ALA A 168 18.40 6.14 25.60
CA ALA A 168 17.32 5.88 26.53
C ALA A 168 16.43 7.10 26.69
N MET A 169 15.13 6.86 26.80
CA MET A 169 14.10 7.87 27.01
C MET A 169 13.35 7.62 28.34
N PRO A 170 12.58 8.59 28.85
CA PRO A 170 11.74 8.38 30.00
C PRO A 170 10.77 7.20 29.82
N GLU A 171 10.32 6.63 30.92
CA GLU A 171 9.39 5.50 30.98
C GLU A 171 9.90 4.21 30.34
N GLY A 172 11.22 4.02 30.27
CA GLY A 172 11.85 2.83 29.71
C GLY A 172 11.78 2.74 28.18
N LYS A 173 11.38 3.81 27.53
CA LYS A 173 11.40 3.91 26.06
C LYS A 173 12.83 4.08 25.55
N HIS A 174 13.04 3.85 24.26
CA HIS A 174 14.34 4.00 23.61
C HIS A 174 14.19 4.67 22.25
N ALA A 175 14.97 5.72 22.00
CA ALA A 175 15.09 6.28 20.65
C ALA A 175 16.06 5.42 19.85
N PRO A 176 15.68 4.87 18.70
CA PRO A 176 16.55 4.03 17.90
C PRO A 176 17.75 4.80 17.32
N ALA A 177 18.84 4.09 17.05
CA ALA A 177 19.92 4.61 16.22
C ALA A 177 19.42 4.85 14.79
N LEU A 178 19.91 5.90 14.15
CA LEU A 178 19.48 6.29 12.81
C LEU A 178 20.48 5.90 11.72
N GLY A 179 21.71 5.51 12.11
CA GLY A 179 22.77 5.22 11.16
C GLY A 179 22.51 4.03 10.24
N ASP A 180 21.78 3.04 10.74
CA ASP A 180 21.41 1.83 10.00
C ASP A 180 19.94 1.85 9.52
N THR A 181 19.26 3.00 9.66
CA THR A 181 17.85 3.17 9.23
C THR A 181 17.84 3.70 7.79
N GLU A 182 17.06 3.06 6.94
CA GLU A 182 16.89 3.50 5.55
C GLU A 182 16.29 4.92 5.48
N ASN A 183 16.72 5.69 4.48
CA ASN A 183 16.29 7.08 4.32
C ASN A 183 14.76 7.22 4.19
N VAL A 184 14.13 6.28 3.48
CA VAL A 184 12.65 6.22 3.36
C VAL A 184 11.99 6.14 4.73
N HIS A 185 12.44 5.25 5.59
CA HIS A 185 11.86 5.06 6.91
C HIS A 185 12.10 6.24 7.86
N ILE A 186 13.22 6.98 7.69
CA ILE A 186 13.41 8.24 8.43
C ILE A 186 12.39 9.28 7.97
N TYR A 187 12.20 9.40 6.66
CA TYR A 187 11.23 10.33 6.08
C TYR A 187 9.80 10.00 6.53
N GLU A 188 9.42 8.75 6.47
CA GLU A 188 8.09 8.28 6.87
C GLU A 188 7.83 8.51 8.36
N ALA A 189 8.79 8.16 9.23
CA ALA A 189 8.67 8.38 10.67
C ALA A 189 8.47 9.85 11.08
N VAL A 190 8.89 10.79 10.22
CA VAL A 190 8.70 12.23 10.46
C VAL A 190 7.36 12.73 9.89
N ARG A 191 6.78 12.01 8.92
CA ARG A 191 5.61 12.46 8.16
C ARG A 191 4.31 11.74 8.51
N THR A 192 4.37 10.58 9.17
CA THR A 192 3.21 9.72 9.54
C THR A 192 2.78 9.83 11.00
#